data_a3e6db17242965932834ff0435d25117
#
_entry.id   a3e6db17242965932834ff0435d25117
#
_cell.length_a   1.000
_cell.length_b   1.000
_cell.length_c   1.000
_cell.angle_alpha   90.00
_cell.angle_beta   90.00
_cell.angle_gamma   90.00
#
_symmetry.space_group_name_H-M   'P 1'
#
loop_
_entity.id
_entity.type
_entity.pdbx_description
1 polymer ?
#
loop_
_entity_poly.entity_id
_entity_poly.type
_entity_poly.pdbx_seq_one_letter_code
_entity_poly.pdbx_strand_id
1 'polypeptide(L)'
;MLVLGIETSCDETGLAVYDSERGLLAHTLYSQVKLHAEYGGVVPELASRDHVRKIVPLLNLVLDEAGINKADLQGIAYTSGPGLMGALMVGGAMATALGYALDIPVLGVHHMEGHLLAPMLEESPPQFPFVALLVSGGHTQLVSVKAIGEYEVLGESLDDAAGEAFDKTAKMLDLDYPGGPVLAAMADRGQVDRFDFPRPMTDRPGLDFSFSGLKTFTRNLIEKHRGEDLLPNDKDAVDICAGFQEAVVDTLVIKCRRALKQTGMKTLVIAGGVSANSRLRHKLEVALAKEGAEVFYARHEFCTDNGAMIAYAGCQRLAAG
;
A
#
# COMPACT_ATOMS: atom_id res chain seq x y z
N MET A 1 -0.31 26.69 -4.17
CA MET A 1 1.01 26.16 -4.59
C MET A 1 0.78 24.95 -5.48
N LEU A 2 1.35 24.96 -6.69
CA LEU A 2 1.26 23.86 -7.66
C LEU A 2 2.48 22.92 -7.53
N VAL A 3 2.26 21.66 -7.15
CA VAL A 3 3.32 20.68 -6.94
C VAL A 3 3.12 19.47 -7.87
N LEU A 4 4.18 19.08 -8.57
CA LEU A 4 4.26 17.82 -9.30
C LEU A 4 4.75 16.72 -8.35
N GLY A 5 3.99 15.63 -8.23
CA GLY A 5 4.39 14.42 -7.54
C GLY A 5 4.87 13.35 -8.52
N ILE A 6 5.97 12.68 -8.19
CA ILE A 6 6.57 11.61 -8.99
C ILE A 6 6.78 10.37 -8.11
N GLU A 7 6.09 9.28 -8.47
CA GLU A 7 6.23 7.96 -7.83
C GLU A 7 6.85 6.97 -8.82
N THR A 8 7.97 6.38 -8.44
CA THR A 8 8.68 5.34 -9.23
C THR A 8 9.36 4.31 -8.33
N SER A 9 8.88 4.06 -7.13
CA SER A 9 9.63 3.25 -6.15
C SER A 9 9.68 1.76 -6.44
N CYS A 10 8.73 1.23 -7.22
CA CYS A 10 8.64 -0.21 -7.51
C CYS A 10 8.29 -0.47 -8.99
N ASP A 11 7.08 -0.83 -9.31
CA ASP A 11 6.62 -1.22 -10.65
C ASP A 11 5.48 -0.34 -11.18
N GLU A 12 5.12 0.72 -10.46
CA GLU A 12 4.22 1.77 -10.92
C GLU A 12 4.99 3.06 -11.26
N THR A 13 4.70 3.65 -12.43
CA THR A 13 5.11 5.02 -12.75
C THR A 13 3.90 5.93 -12.57
N GLY A 14 3.87 6.68 -11.48
CA GLY A 14 2.78 7.59 -11.14
C GLY A 14 3.21 9.04 -11.16
N LEU A 15 2.43 9.91 -11.83
CA LEU A 15 2.61 11.35 -11.76
C LEU A 15 1.28 12.02 -11.40
N ALA A 16 1.36 13.12 -10.66
CA ALA A 16 0.19 13.92 -10.32
C ALA A 16 0.53 15.38 -10.15
N VAL A 17 -0.45 16.25 -10.39
CA VAL A 17 -0.38 17.67 -10.09
C VAL A 17 -1.38 17.98 -8.98
N TYR A 18 -0.87 18.51 -7.88
CA TYR A 18 -1.66 18.93 -6.73
C TYR A 18 -1.53 20.43 -6.49
N ASP A 19 -2.66 21.09 -6.26
CA ASP A 19 -2.72 22.50 -5.91
C ASP A 19 -3.19 22.65 -4.46
N SER A 20 -2.45 23.43 -3.65
CA SER A 20 -2.79 23.64 -2.23
C SER A 20 -4.19 24.23 -1.97
N GLU A 21 -4.80 24.89 -2.96
CA GLU A 21 -6.12 25.51 -2.83
C GLU A 21 -7.23 24.72 -3.55
N ARG A 22 -6.91 24.13 -4.72
CA ARG A 22 -7.87 23.42 -5.58
C ARG A 22 -7.85 21.91 -5.40
N GLY A 23 -6.88 21.36 -4.66
CA GLY A 23 -6.71 19.92 -4.48
C GLY A 23 -6.01 19.23 -5.65
N LEU A 24 -6.29 17.95 -5.84
CA LEU A 24 -5.75 17.16 -6.94
C LEU A 24 -6.33 17.61 -8.28
N LEU A 25 -5.48 18.08 -9.19
CA LEU A 25 -5.91 18.58 -10.51
C LEU A 25 -5.93 17.47 -11.55
N ALA A 26 -4.88 16.62 -11.57
CA ALA A 26 -4.76 15.47 -12.46
C ALA A 26 -3.80 14.45 -11.88
N HIS A 27 -3.99 13.18 -12.25
CA HIS A 27 -3.01 12.13 -11.97
C HIS A 27 -3.00 11.09 -13.09
N THR A 28 -1.83 10.53 -13.34
CA THR A 28 -1.61 9.47 -14.30
C THR A 28 -0.86 8.32 -13.67
N LEU A 29 -1.20 7.11 -14.05
CA LEU A 29 -0.58 5.90 -13.53
C LEU A 29 -0.33 4.91 -14.67
N TYR A 30 0.87 4.38 -14.74
CA TYR A 30 1.22 3.26 -15.58
C TYR A 30 1.78 2.12 -14.72
N SER A 31 1.13 0.97 -14.75
CA SER A 31 1.57 -0.22 -14.01
C SER A 31 2.30 -1.21 -14.93
N GLN A 32 3.40 -1.75 -14.41
CA GLN A 32 4.23 -2.76 -15.07
C GLN A 32 3.83 -4.20 -14.69
N VAL A 33 2.73 -4.39 -13.98
CA VAL A 33 2.25 -5.71 -13.50
C VAL A 33 2.26 -6.75 -14.63
N LYS A 34 1.80 -6.38 -15.85
CA LYS A 34 1.80 -7.30 -17.00
C LYS A 34 3.20 -7.73 -17.43
N LEU A 35 4.18 -6.81 -17.36
CA LEU A 35 5.57 -7.12 -17.69
C LEU A 35 6.17 -8.08 -16.65
N HIS A 36 5.88 -7.87 -15.38
CA HIS A 36 6.45 -8.65 -14.29
C HIS A 36 5.73 -9.98 -14.03
N ALA A 37 4.48 -10.13 -14.47
CA ALA A 37 3.71 -11.36 -14.35
C ALA A 37 4.42 -12.56 -15.04
N GLU A 38 5.10 -12.32 -16.17
CA GLU A 38 5.87 -13.34 -16.89
C GLU A 38 7.03 -13.92 -16.06
N TYR A 39 7.50 -13.16 -15.07
CA TYR A 39 8.62 -13.54 -14.17
C TYR A 39 8.14 -13.99 -12.78
N GLY A 40 6.83 -13.93 -12.53
CA GLY A 40 6.23 -14.26 -11.22
C GLY A 40 6.60 -13.30 -10.10
N GLY A 41 6.93 -12.05 -10.43
CA GLY A 41 7.28 -10.97 -9.50
C GLY A 41 8.16 -9.89 -10.13
N VAL A 42 8.36 -8.79 -9.41
CA VAL A 42 9.09 -7.63 -9.93
C VAL A 42 10.56 -7.93 -10.20
N VAL A 43 11.02 -7.59 -11.41
CA VAL A 43 12.43 -7.64 -11.82
C VAL A 43 13.01 -6.23 -11.81
N PRO A 44 13.88 -5.86 -10.85
CA PRO A 44 14.28 -4.47 -10.60
C PRO A 44 14.91 -3.75 -11.81
N GLU A 45 15.70 -4.46 -12.64
CA GLU A 45 16.31 -3.86 -13.82
C GLU A 45 15.28 -3.53 -14.90
N LEU A 46 14.31 -4.43 -15.12
CA LEU A 46 13.23 -4.18 -16.07
C LEU A 46 12.36 -3.02 -15.61
N ALA A 47 12.04 -2.97 -14.30
CA ALA A 47 11.28 -1.87 -13.72
C ALA A 47 11.96 -0.53 -14.00
N SER A 48 13.23 -0.41 -13.69
CA SER A 48 14.01 0.83 -13.90
C SER A 48 14.02 1.27 -15.37
N ARG A 49 14.20 0.35 -16.30
CA ARG A 49 14.20 0.64 -17.74
C ARG A 49 12.85 1.11 -18.26
N ASP A 50 11.78 0.55 -17.73
CA ASP A 50 10.44 0.92 -18.15
C ASP A 50 10.01 2.28 -17.56
N HIS A 51 10.40 2.59 -16.33
CA HIS A 51 10.24 3.95 -15.79
C HIS A 51 10.87 5.01 -16.69
N VAL A 52 12.10 4.80 -17.18
CA VAL A 52 12.77 5.74 -18.11
C VAL A 52 11.93 5.98 -19.37
N ARG A 53 11.28 4.95 -19.89
CA ARG A 53 10.45 5.05 -21.09
C ARG A 53 9.13 5.78 -20.85
N LYS A 54 8.56 5.64 -19.64
CA LYS A 54 7.20 6.08 -19.34
C LYS A 54 7.13 7.46 -18.70
N ILE A 55 8.14 7.88 -17.95
CA ILE A 55 8.07 9.08 -17.12
C ILE A 55 7.81 10.38 -17.93
N VAL A 56 8.49 10.57 -19.07
CA VAL A 56 8.30 11.78 -19.89
C VAL A 56 6.95 11.82 -20.60
N PRO A 57 6.48 10.74 -21.25
CA PRO A 57 5.10 10.69 -21.79
C PRO A 57 4.03 10.97 -20.72
N LEU A 58 4.15 10.38 -19.54
CA LEU A 58 3.19 10.58 -18.45
C LEU A 58 3.26 12.00 -17.88
N LEU A 59 4.47 12.61 -17.81
CA LEU A 59 4.60 14.02 -17.40
C LEU A 59 3.82 14.95 -18.36
N ASN A 60 3.97 14.77 -19.65
CA ASN A 60 3.23 15.60 -20.61
C ASN A 60 1.72 15.38 -20.47
N LEU A 61 1.28 14.12 -20.34
CA LEU A 61 -0.13 13.77 -20.18
C LEU A 61 -0.73 14.41 -18.91
N VAL A 62 -0.09 14.30 -17.76
CA VAL A 62 -0.62 14.85 -16.50
C VAL A 62 -0.70 16.38 -16.51
N LEU A 63 0.25 17.05 -17.17
CA LEU A 63 0.20 18.51 -17.32
C LEU A 63 -0.91 18.95 -18.27
N ASP A 64 -1.09 18.25 -19.38
CA ASP A 64 -2.19 18.51 -20.34
C ASP A 64 -3.56 18.30 -19.67
N GLU A 65 -3.74 17.22 -18.91
CA GLU A 65 -4.97 16.94 -18.15
C GLU A 65 -5.22 17.96 -17.04
N ALA A 66 -4.17 18.44 -16.38
CA ALA A 66 -4.26 19.51 -15.36
C ALA A 66 -4.53 20.89 -15.99
N GLY A 67 -4.36 21.04 -17.32
CA GLY A 67 -4.51 22.31 -18.04
C GLY A 67 -3.44 23.34 -17.68
N ILE A 68 -2.22 22.90 -17.38
CA ILE A 68 -1.09 23.77 -16.99
C ILE A 68 0.16 23.51 -17.83
N ASN A 69 1.07 24.48 -17.83
CA ASN A 69 2.41 24.31 -18.41
C ASN A 69 3.44 23.97 -17.34
N LYS A 70 4.60 23.44 -17.76
CA LYS A 70 5.71 23.14 -16.86
C LYS A 70 6.16 24.37 -16.05
N ALA A 71 6.10 25.57 -16.67
CA ALA A 71 6.49 26.83 -16.04
C ALA A 71 5.52 27.28 -14.92
N ASP A 72 4.33 26.72 -14.83
CA ASP A 72 3.37 27.03 -13.77
C ASP A 72 3.65 26.26 -12.47
N LEU A 73 4.50 25.22 -12.53
CA LEU A 73 4.90 24.44 -11.36
C LEU A 73 5.72 25.29 -10.37
N GLN A 74 5.46 25.11 -9.09
CA GLN A 74 6.09 25.84 -8.00
C GLN A 74 6.90 24.93 -7.07
N GLY A 75 6.84 23.62 -7.29
CA GLY A 75 7.60 22.62 -6.55
C GLY A 75 7.47 21.24 -7.16
N ILE A 76 8.42 20.37 -6.87
CA ILE A 76 8.41 18.97 -7.28
C ILE A 76 8.66 18.11 -6.06
N ALA A 77 7.82 17.10 -5.88
CA ALA A 77 8.00 16.05 -4.89
C ALA A 77 8.25 14.72 -5.60
N TYR A 78 9.16 13.91 -5.09
CA TYR A 78 9.43 12.58 -5.63
C TYR A 78 9.66 11.58 -4.51
N THR A 79 9.40 10.32 -4.76
CA THR A 79 9.68 9.26 -3.79
C THR A 79 11.19 9.04 -3.67
N SER A 80 11.74 9.38 -2.51
CA SER A 80 13.17 9.22 -2.22
C SER A 80 13.54 7.86 -1.65
N GLY A 81 12.54 7.10 -1.16
CA GLY A 81 12.67 5.77 -0.59
C GLY A 81 11.57 5.48 0.45
N PRO A 82 11.46 4.23 0.90
CA PRO A 82 12.14 3.03 0.38
C PRO A 82 11.63 2.59 -0.98
N GLY A 83 12.39 1.74 -1.68
CA GLY A 83 12.03 1.19 -2.98
C GLY A 83 13.23 0.56 -3.71
N LEU A 84 13.01 0.16 -4.96
CA LEU A 84 14.05 -0.38 -5.82
C LEU A 84 15.02 0.73 -6.24
N MET A 85 16.30 0.57 -5.96
CA MET A 85 17.33 1.62 -6.15
C MET A 85 17.29 2.23 -7.56
N GLY A 86 17.30 1.41 -8.61
CA GLY A 86 17.28 1.91 -9.98
C GLY A 86 15.98 2.63 -10.35
N ALA A 87 14.85 2.19 -9.82
CA ALA A 87 13.55 2.81 -10.02
C ALA A 87 13.47 4.19 -9.31
N LEU A 88 13.89 4.26 -8.05
CA LEU A 88 14.00 5.53 -7.28
C LEU A 88 14.92 6.54 -7.97
N MET A 89 16.05 6.06 -8.53
CA MET A 89 16.98 6.94 -9.27
C MET A 89 16.34 7.59 -10.50
N VAL A 90 15.44 6.92 -11.19
CA VAL A 90 14.73 7.49 -12.35
C VAL A 90 13.86 8.67 -11.94
N GLY A 91 13.01 8.49 -10.92
CA GLY A 91 12.16 9.56 -10.39
C GLY A 91 12.96 10.71 -9.82
N GLY A 92 13.99 10.42 -9.00
CA GLY A 92 14.86 11.42 -8.41
C GLY A 92 15.66 12.22 -9.44
N ALA A 93 16.21 11.55 -10.47
CA ALA A 93 16.94 12.24 -11.55
C ALA A 93 16.01 13.15 -12.36
N MET A 94 14.80 12.70 -12.69
CA MET A 94 13.80 13.49 -13.39
C MET A 94 13.36 14.70 -12.58
N ALA A 95 13.04 14.50 -11.29
CA ALA A 95 12.65 15.57 -10.38
C ALA A 95 13.76 16.65 -10.26
N THR A 96 15.00 16.22 -10.03
CA THR A 96 16.15 17.13 -9.87
C THR A 96 16.46 17.89 -11.16
N ALA A 97 16.45 17.22 -12.32
CA ALA A 97 16.69 17.86 -13.61
C ALA A 97 15.62 18.90 -13.94
N LEU A 98 14.35 18.58 -13.70
CA LEU A 98 13.24 19.49 -13.97
C LEU A 98 13.24 20.66 -12.99
N GLY A 99 13.48 20.42 -11.68
CA GLY A 99 13.58 21.47 -10.68
C GLY A 99 14.72 22.43 -10.96
N TYR A 100 15.88 21.92 -11.37
CA TYR A 100 16.99 22.75 -11.79
C TYR A 100 16.69 23.63 -13.02
N ALA A 101 16.01 23.03 -14.02
CA ALA A 101 15.66 23.75 -15.25
C ALA A 101 14.60 24.84 -15.03
N LEU A 102 13.71 24.66 -14.06
CA LEU A 102 12.63 25.60 -13.74
C LEU A 102 12.97 26.54 -12.57
N ASP A 103 14.10 26.36 -11.92
CA ASP A 103 14.53 27.11 -10.71
C ASP A 103 13.47 27.03 -9.58
N ILE A 104 12.95 25.81 -9.31
CA ILE A 104 11.96 25.56 -8.27
C ILE A 104 12.43 24.48 -7.28
N PRO A 105 11.92 24.48 -6.03
CA PRO A 105 12.33 23.52 -5.01
C PRO A 105 11.95 22.09 -5.38
N VAL A 106 12.83 21.15 -5.01
CA VAL A 106 12.65 19.71 -5.17
C VAL A 106 12.71 19.05 -3.79
N LEU A 107 11.72 18.24 -3.45
CA LEU A 107 11.63 17.57 -2.16
C LEU A 107 11.52 16.04 -2.33
N GLY A 108 12.40 15.31 -1.63
CA GLY A 108 12.26 13.86 -1.47
C GLY A 108 11.22 13.53 -0.40
N VAL A 109 10.21 12.76 -0.76
CA VAL A 109 9.15 12.27 0.14
C VAL A 109 9.40 10.81 0.47
N HIS A 110 9.22 10.43 1.72
CA HIS A 110 9.28 9.04 2.13
C HIS A 110 8.03 8.30 1.59
N HIS A 111 8.22 7.19 0.89
CA HIS A 111 7.15 6.42 0.24
C HIS A 111 5.99 6.09 1.20
N MET A 112 6.33 5.65 2.42
CA MET A 112 5.33 5.31 3.42
C MET A 112 4.58 6.53 3.96
N GLU A 113 5.17 7.71 3.96
CA GLU A 113 4.47 8.97 4.28
C GLU A 113 3.42 9.28 3.22
N GLY A 114 3.74 9.05 1.94
CA GLY A 114 2.74 9.15 0.87
C GLY A 114 1.52 8.28 1.15
N HIS A 115 1.72 7.01 1.44
CA HIS A 115 0.63 6.10 1.78
C HIS A 115 -0.14 6.52 3.04
N LEU A 116 0.54 6.94 4.12
CA LEU A 116 -0.11 7.42 5.35
C LEU A 116 -1.07 8.58 5.07
N LEU A 117 -0.69 9.44 4.14
CA LEU A 117 -1.44 10.66 3.81
C LEU A 117 -2.39 10.50 2.62
N ALA A 118 -2.38 9.37 1.90
CA ALA A 118 -3.27 9.13 0.77
C ALA A 118 -4.77 9.33 1.11
N PRO A 119 -5.30 8.92 2.27
CA PRO A 119 -6.68 9.20 2.65
C PRO A 119 -7.01 10.68 2.86
N MET A 120 -6.00 11.54 2.94
CA MET A 120 -6.21 13.00 2.98
C MET A 120 -6.64 13.58 1.63
N LEU A 121 -6.57 12.79 0.54
CA LEU A 121 -7.06 13.14 -0.80
C LEU A 121 -8.57 12.92 -0.97
N GLU A 122 -9.24 12.33 0.03
CA GLU A 122 -10.70 12.10 -0.01
C GLU A 122 -11.48 13.38 0.28
N GLU A 123 -12.75 13.41 -0.14
CA GLU A 123 -13.66 14.55 0.12
C GLU A 123 -13.88 14.79 1.62
N SER A 124 -13.86 13.72 2.41
CA SER A 124 -13.99 13.76 3.87
C SER A 124 -12.74 13.15 4.51
N PRO A 125 -11.63 13.89 4.60
CA PRO A 125 -10.38 13.36 5.12
C PRO A 125 -10.42 13.13 6.63
N PRO A 126 -9.63 12.17 7.16
CA PRO A 126 -9.48 11.98 8.59
C PRO A 126 -8.85 13.21 9.25
N GLN A 127 -9.18 13.43 10.53
CA GLN A 127 -8.58 14.50 11.34
C GLN A 127 -7.40 13.93 12.15
N PHE A 128 -6.34 14.71 12.28
CA PHE A 128 -5.23 14.39 13.20
C PHE A 128 -5.67 14.60 14.67
N PRO A 129 -5.14 13.83 15.64
CA PRO A 129 -4.26 12.67 15.45
C PRO A 129 -5.05 11.38 15.14
N PHE A 130 -4.40 10.41 14.49
CA PHE A 130 -4.99 9.10 14.22
C PHE A 130 -3.95 7.97 14.31
N VAL A 131 -4.42 6.73 14.46
CA VAL A 131 -3.61 5.54 14.24
C VAL A 131 -3.72 5.13 12.78
N ALA A 132 -2.60 4.82 12.13
CA ALA A 132 -2.60 4.27 10.79
C ALA A 132 -2.11 2.82 10.77
N LEU A 133 -2.81 1.96 10.02
CA LEU A 133 -2.34 0.66 9.58
C LEU A 133 -1.78 0.80 8.16
N LEU A 134 -0.47 0.78 8.01
CA LEU A 134 0.20 0.62 6.73
C LEU A 134 0.32 -0.85 6.42
N VAL A 135 -0.31 -1.31 5.34
CA VAL A 135 -0.35 -2.72 4.97
C VAL A 135 -0.22 -2.90 3.47
N SER A 136 0.96 -3.32 3.02
CA SER A 136 1.31 -3.46 1.61
C SER A 136 2.05 -4.78 1.35
N GLY A 137 2.54 -4.98 0.13
CA GLY A 137 3.40 -6.10 -0.24
C GLY A 137 4.70 -6.14 0.56
N GLY A 138 5.29 -5.00 0.89
CA GLY A 138 6.58 -4.92 1.58
C GLY A 138 6.50 -4.51 3.05
N HIS A 139 5.39 -3.93 3.52
CA HIS A 139 5.31 -3.36 4.86
C HIS A 139 4.02 -3.74 5.57
N THR A 140 4.12 -3.94 6.88
CA THR A 140 2.97 -4.03 7.79
C THR A 140 3.35 -3.34 9.10
N GLN A 141 2.80 -2.14 9.32
CA GLN A 141 3.13 -1.29 10.44
C GLN A 141 1.88 -0.62 11.02
N LEU A 142 1.86 -0.44 12.33
CA LEU A 142 0.96 0.46 13.04
C LEU A 142 1.72 1.73 13.39
N VAL A 143 1.19 2.87 13.02
CA VAL A 143 1.83 4.17 13.19
C VAL A 143 0.87 5.12 13.89
N SER A 144 1.35 5.80 14.92
CA SER A 144 0.68 6.96 15.51
C SER A 144 1.05 8.20 14.68
N VAL A 145 0.05 8.88 14.16
CA VAL A 145 0.19 10.07 13.32
C VAL A 145 -0.40 11.26 14.08
N LYS A 146 0.45 12.10 14.63
CA LYS A 146 0.04 13.29 15.42
C LYS A 146 -0.22 14.51 14.53
N ALA A 147 0.63 14.68 13.54
CA ALA A 147 0.56 15.70 12.50
C ALA A 147 1.40 15.25 11.31
N ILE A 148 1.38 16.01 10.22
CA ILE A 148 2.28 15.78 9.07
C ILE A 148 3.73 15.96 9.56
N GLY A 149 4.55 14.91 9.35
CA GLY A 149 5.92 14.86 9.81
C GLY A 149 6.12 14.35 11.24
N GLU A 150 5.06 14.11 12.00
CA GLU A 150 5.12 13.61 13.37
C GLU A 150 4.56 12.18 13.45
N TYR A 151 5.43 11.20 13.20
CA TYR A 151 5.11 9.79 13.10
C TYR A 151 5.84 8.97 14.16
N GLU A 152 5.14 8.02 14.78
CA GLU A 152 5.69 7.09 15.76
C GLU A 152 5.24 5.67 15.41
N VAL A 153 6.18 4.78 15.13
CA VAL A 153 5.88 3.37 14.88
C VAL A 153 5.49 2.71 16.22
N LEU A 154 4.28 2.19 16.28
CA LEU A 154 3.73 1.51 17.46
C LEU A 154 4.01 0.00 17.45
N GLY A 155 4.14 -0.58 16.28
CA GLY A 155 4.45 -1.98 16.04
C GLY A 155 4.58 -2.28 14.56
N GLU A 156 5.33 -3.31 14.21
CA GLU A 156 5.59 -3.69 12.83
C GLU A 156 5.69 -5.22 12.66
N SER A 157 5.73 -5.70 11.42
CA SER A 157 5.98 -7.11 11.19
C SER A 157 7.44 -7.45 11.42
N LEU A 158 7.67 -8.49 12.23
CA LEU A 158 9.01 -8.98 12.56
C LEU A 158 9.60 -9.93 11.49
N ASP A 159 8.79 -10.28 10.50
CA ASP A 159 9.14 -11.20 9.42
C ASP A 159 8.44 -10.78 8.09
N ASP A 160 7.68 -11.65 7.46
CA ASP A 160 6.97 -11.34 6.21
C ASP A 160 5.94 -10.20 6.45
N ALA A 161 5.79 -9.30 5.48
CA ALA A 161 4.64 -8.40 5.44
C ALA A 161 3.35 -9.16 5.11
N ALA A 162 2.19 -8.60 5.48
CA ALA A 162 0.90 -9.25 5.22
C ALA A 162 0.68 -9.49 3.71
N GLY A 163 0.94 -8.49 2.86
CA GLY A 163 0.80 -8.64 1.41
C GLY A 163 1.77 -9.67 0.84
N GLU A 164 3.01 -9.69 1.29
CA GLU A 164 4.00 -10.71 0.93
C GLU A 164 3.52 -12.12 1.32
N ALA A 165 2.87 -12.25 2.48
CA ALA A 165 2.29 -13.54 2.90
C ALA A 165 1.13 -13.98 1.99
N PHE A 166 0.30 -13.03 1.51
CA PHE A 166 -0.72 -13.30 0.48
C PHE A 166 -0.10 -13.78 -0.82
N ASP A 167 0.89 -13.07 -1.35
CA ASP A 167 1.54 -13.42 -2.63
C ASP A 167 2.28 -14.75 -2.57
N LYS A 168 2.99 -15.02 -1.48
CA LYS A 168 3.66 -16.31 -1.26
C LYS A 168 2.66 -17.46 -1.13
N THR A 169 1.52 -17.25 -0.47
CA THR A 169 0.45 -18.24 -0.35
C THR A 169 -0.21 -18.50 -1.70
N ALA A 170 -0.52 -17.46 -2.46
CA ALA A 170 -1.05 -17.58 -3.81
C ALA A 170 -0.10 -18.39 -4.71
N LYS A 171 1.20 -18.08 -4.67
CA LYS A 171 2.22 -18.82 -5.42
C LYS A 171 2.30 -20.31 -5.04
N MET A 172 2.12 -20.66 -3.76
CA MET A 172 2.08 -22.06 -3.32
C MET A 172 0.84 -22.81 -3.85
N LEU A 173 -0.23 -22.10 -4.19
CA LEU A 173 -1.46 -22.62 -4.78
C LEU A 173 -1.49 -22.48 -6.32
N ASP A 174 -0.36 -22.09 -6.93
CA ASP A 174 -0.22 -21.87 -8.39
C ASP A 174 -1.22 -20.84 -8.93
N LEU A 175 -1.51 -19.80 -8.14
CA LEU A 175 -2.37 -18.70 -8.55
C LEU A 175 -1.57 -17.60 -9.24
N ASP A 176 -2.23 -16.86 -10.13
CA ASP A 176 -1.64 -15.77 -10.90
C ASP A 176 -1.09 -14.63 -10.04
N TYR A 177 -0.15 -13.89 -10.59
CA TYR A 177 0.39 -12.66 -9.99
C TYR A 177 -0.37 -11.41 -10.52
N PRO A 178 -0.69 -10.42 -9.65
CA PRO A 178 -0.46 -10.37 -8.19
C PRO A 178 -1.40 -11.31 -7.41
N GLY A 179 -0.82 -12.05 -6.46
CA GLY A 179 -1.51 -13.13 -5.77
C GLY A 179 -2.61 -12.69 -4.81
N GLY A 180 -2.43 -11.53 -4.15
CA GLY A 180 -3.37 -11.06 -3.13
C GLY A 180 -4.82 -10.95 -3.61
N PRO A 181 -5.12 -10.23 -4.72
CA PRO A 181 -6.48 -10.11 -5.25
C PRO A 181 -7.08 -11.45 -5.70
N VAL A 182 -6.26 -12.32 -6.32
CA VAL A 182 -6.71 -13.64 -6.80
C VAL A 182 -7.08 -14.54 -5.61
N LEU A 183 -6.22 -14.59 -4.60
CA LEU A 183 -6.46 -15.34 -3.37
C LEU A 183 -7.72 -14.84 -2.66
N ALA A 184 -7.90 -13.51 -2.54
CA ALA A 184 -9.07 -12.91 -1.91
C ALA A 184 -10.36 -13.29 -2.64
N ALA A 185 -10.37 -13.24 -3.97
CA ALA A 185 -11.53 -13.66 -4.78
C ALA A 185 -11.85 -15.15 -4.62
N MET A 186 -10.84 -16.03 -4.45
CA MET A 186 -11.05 -17.44 -4.11
C MET A 186 -11.61 -17.59 -2.70
N ALA A 187 -11.07 -16.86 -1.74
CA ALA A 187 -11.48 -16.92 -0.33
C ALA A 187 -12.97 -16.61 -0.13
N ASP A 188 -13.55 -15.71 -0.94
CA ASP A 188 -14.97 -15.35 -0.86
C ASP A 188 -15.93 -16.53 -1.09
N ARG A 189 -15.45 -17.63 -1.68
CA ARG A 189 -16.23 -18.85 -1.97
C ARG A 189 -15.97 -19.98 -0.96
N GLY A 190 -15.02 -19.79 -0.05
CA GLY A 190 -14.54 -20.81 0.87
C GLY A 190 -15.18 -20.77 2.26
N GLN A 191 -14.93 -21.83 3.02
CA GLN A 191 -15.32 -21.96 4.41
C GLN A 191 -14.17 -21.57 5.32
N VAL A 192 -14.33 -20.47 6.07
CA VAL A 192 -13.25 -19.86 6.89
C VAL A 192 -12.87 -20.71 8.11
N ASP A 193 -13.75 -21.58 8.58
CA ASP A 193 -13.62 -22.40 9.79
C ASP A 193 -13.28 -23.86 9.52
N ARG A 194 -13.09 -24.25 8.25
CA ARG A 194 -12.73 -25.62 7.90
C ARG A 194 -11.34 -26.02 8.40
N PHE A 195 -10.40 -25.09 8.39
CA PHE A 195 -9.04 -25.29 8.88
C PHE A 195 -8.75 -24.29 10.01
N ASP A 196 -8.22 -24.78 11.11
CA ASP A 196 -7.90 -23.94 12.28
C ASP A 196 -6.57 -23.20 12.08
N PHE A 197 -6.62 -22.12 11.28
CA PHE A 197 -5.45 -21.28 11.04
C PHE A 197 -5.03 -20.54 12.33
N PRO A 198 -3.74 -20.49 12.68
CA PRO A 198 -3.27 -19.71 13.81
C PRO A 198 -3.42 -18.18 13.56
N ARG A 199 -3.54 -17.40 14.64
CA ARG A 199 -3.47 -15.92 14.64
C ARG A 199 -2.19 -15.51 15.38
N PRO A 200 -1.04 -15.45 14.69
CA PRO A 200 0.24 -15.28 15.36
C PRO A 200 0.29 -13.99 16.18
N MET A 201 0.97 -14.05 17.34
CA MET A 201 1.21 -12.91 18.25
C MET A 201 -0.05 -12.21 18.80
N THR A 202 -1.24 -12.78 18.62
CA THR A 202 -2.47 -12.22 19.20
C THR A 202 -2.70 -12.67 20.63
N ASP A 203 -2.06 -13.74 21.06
CA ASP A 203 -2.09 -14.34 22.41
C ASP A 203 -1.20 -13.62 23.45
N ARG A 204 -0.36 -12.69 23.00
CA ARG A 204 0.59 -11.94 23.82
C ARG A 204 0.39 -10.43 23.71
N PRO A 205 0.88 -9.63 24.67
CA PRO A 205 0.85 -8.17 24.59
C PRO A 205 1.74 -7.65 23.45
N GLY A 206 1.54 -6.35 23.12
CA GLY A 206 2.30 -5.67 22.07
C GLY A 206 1.55 -5.60 20.73
N LEU A 207 2.12 -4.81 19.81
CA LEU A 207 1.49 -4.43 18.56
C LEU A 207 2.22 -5.00 17.34
N ASP A 208 3.34 -5.71 17.52
CA ASP A 208 4.08 -6.33 16.43
C ASP A 208 3.30 -7.49 15.80
N PHE A 209 3.58 -7.74 14.53
CA PHE A 209 2.99 -8.80 13.73
C PHE A 209 4.01 -9.88 13.38
N SER A 210 3.51 -11.02 12.94
CA SER A 210 4.29 -12.09 12.31
C SER A 210 3.37 -12.87 11.38
N PHE A 211 3.82 -13.14 10.17
CA PHE A 211 3.05 -13.88 9.16
C PHE A 211 3.81 -15.10 8.61
N SER A 212 5.10 -15.26 8.90
CA SER A 212 5.89 -16.41 8.43
C SER A 212 5.36 -17.75 8.98
N GLY A 213 4.82 -17.76 10.21
CA GLY A 213 4.17 -18.93 10.80
C GLY A 213 2.91 -19.36 10.05
N LEU A 214 2.09 -18.39 9.57
CA LEU A 214 0.93 -18.66 8.73
C LEU A 214 1.33 -19.30 7.41
N LYS A 215 2.35 -18.77 6.74
CA LYS A 215 2.90 -19.33 5.51
C LYS A 215 3.33 -20.80 5.69
N THR A 216 4.03 -21.09 6.77
CA THR A 216 4.47 -22.47 7.08
C THR A 216 3.27 -23.41 7.33
N PHE A 217 2.27 -22.93 8.07
CA PHE A 217 1.03 -23.68 8.30
C PHE A 217 0.31 -23.96 6.99
N THR A 218 0.16 -22.94 6.13
CA THR A 218 -0.47 -23.06 4.80
C THR A 218 0.24 -24.08 3.94
N ARG A 219 1.59 -24.03 3.89
CA ARG A 219 2.39 -24.99 3.13
C ARG A 219 2.11 -26.42 3.60
N ASN A 220 2.12 -26.66 4.91
CA ASN A 220 1.85 -27.99 5.47
C ASN A 220 0.43 -28.47 5.15
N LEU A 221 -0.57 -27.56 5.12
CA LEU A 221 -1.93 -27.89 4.69
C LEU A 221 -1.98 -28.27 3.21
N ILE A 222 -1.35 -27.50 2.33
CA ILE A 222 -1.25 -27.77 0.91
C ILE A 222 -0.61 -29.16 0.70
N GLU A 223 0.52 -29.44 1.36
CA GLU A 223 1.20 -30.73 1.27
C GLU A 223 0.33 -31.90 1.74
N LYS A 224 -0.47 -31.70 2.78
CA LYS A 224 -1.38 -32.72 3.31
C LYS A 224 -2.57 -33.01 2.40
N HIS A 225 -3.03 -32.00 1.67
CA HIS A 225 -4.24 -32.07 0.81
C HIS A 225 -3.91 -32.11 -0.68
N ARG A 226 -2.63 -32.28 -1.05
CA ARG A 226 -2.21 -32.37 -2.45
C ARG A 226 -2.76 -33.59 -3.15
N GLY A 227 -3.25 -33.38 -4.37
CA GLY A 227 -3.67 -34.43 -5.31
C GLY A 227 -2.52 -34.90 -6.21
N GLU A 228 -2.87 -35.59 -7.31
CA GLU A 228 -1.93 -36.06 -8.32
C GLU A 228 -1.11 -34.93 -8.97
N ASP A 229 -1.73 -33.77 -9.14
CA ASP A 229 -1.10 -32.54 -9.68
C ASP A 229 -0.28 -31.76 -8.64
N LEU A 230 -0.01 -32.35 -7.47
CA LEU A 230 0.73 -31.72 -6.36
C LEU A 230 0.04 -30.50 -5.73
N LEU A 231 -1.19 -30.19 -6.12
CA LEU A 231 -2.03 -29.12 -5.57
C LEU A 231 -3.25 -29.72 -4.86
N PRO A 232 -3.85 -29.03 -3.89
CA PRO A 232 -5.14 -29.37 -3.34
C PRO A 232 -6.23 -29.36 -4.42
N ASN A 233 -7.29 -30.16 -4.26
CA ASN A 233 -8.46 -30.00 -5.12
C ASN A 233 -9.10 -28.61 -4.96
N ASP A 234 -9.93 -28.19 -5.91
CA ASP A 234 -10.53 -26.85 -5.94
C ASP A 234 -11.22 -26.47 -4.62
N LYS A 235 -11.92 -27.39 -3.99
CA LYS A 235 -12.61 -27.15 -2.72
C LYS A 235 -11.63 -26.90 -1.59
N ASP A 236 -10.59 -27.71 -1.46
CA ASP A 236 -9.59 -27.55 -0.42
C ASP A 236 -8.78 -26.29 -0.63
N ALA A 237 -8.41 -25.95 -1.89
CA ALA A 237 -7.72 -24.73 -2.23
C ALA A 237 -8.52 -23.48 -1.85
N VAL A 238 -9.81 -23.46 -2.18
CA VAL A 238 -10.73 -22.36 -1.85
C VAL A 238 -10.89 -22.19 -0.33
N ASP A 239 -11.03 -23.29 0.42
CA ASP A 239 -11.16 -23.26 1.87
C ASP A 239 -9.82 -22.88 2.56
N ILE A 240 -8.67 -23.25 2.00
CA ILE A 240 -7.36 -22.80 2.44
C ILE A 240 -7.23 -21.28 2.26
N CYS A 241 -7.62 -20.75 1.10
CA CYS A 241 -7.62 -19.31 0.85
C CYS A 241 -8.50 -18.56 1.85
N ALA A 242 -9.72 -19.07 2.12
CA ALA A 242 -10.65 -18.47 3.07
C ALA A 242 -10.09 -18.45 4.50
N GLY A 243 -9.58 -19.57 4.99
CA GLY A 243 -8.99 -19.67 6.32
C GLY A 243 -7.74 -18.80 6.48
N PHE A 244 -6.88 -18.76 5.46
CA PHE A 244 -5.69 -17.91 5.44
C PHE A 244 -6.05 -16.43 5.50
N GLN A 245 -6.92 -15.95 4.59
CA GLN A 245 -7.37 -14.56 4.58
C GLN A 245 -7.99 -14.17 5.92
N GLU A 246 -8.86 -15.01 6.46
CA GLU A 246 -9.51 -14.75 7.74
C GLU A 246 -8.51 -14.62 8.88
N ALA A 247 -7.47 -15.47 8.93
CA ALA A 247 -6.45 -15.41 9.96
C ALA A 247 -5.59 -14.14 9.87
N VAL A 248 -5.20 -13.72 8.66
CA VAL A 248 -4.49 -12.44 8.46
C VAL A 248 -5.36 -11.27 8.89
N VAL A 249 -6.59 -11.22 8.41
CA VAL A 249 -7.54 -10.14 8.71
C VAL A 249 -7.82 -10.06 10.21
N ASP A 250 -8.07 -11.19 10.90
CA ASP A 250 -8.26 -11.21 12.35
C ASP A 250 -7.06 -10.65 13.10
N THR A 251 -5.85 -11.05 12.69
CA THR A 251 -4.61 -10.56 13.29
C THR A 251 -4.49 -9.05 13.16
N LEU A 252 -4.74 -8.50 11.97
CA LEU A 252 -4.72 -7.06 11.71
C LEU A 252 -5.77 -6.32 12.55
N VAL A 253 -7.03 -6.79 12.56
CA VAL A 253 -8.13 -6.18 13.33
C VAL A 253 -7.83 -6.16 14.83
N ILE A 254 -7.35 -7.28 15.40
CA ILE A 254 -7.00 -7.38 16.82
C ILE A 254 -5.93 -6.35 17.18
N LYS A 255 -4.89 -6.21 16.36
CA LYS A 255 -3.78 -5.29 16.63
C LYS A 255 -4.20 -3.83 16.44
N CYS A 256 -5.02 -3.50 15.44
CA CYS A 256 -5.58 -2.15 15.26
C CYS A 256 -6.41 -1.72 16.49
N ARG A 257 -7.29 -2.58 16.98
CA ARG A 257 -8.08 -2.30 18.18
C ARG A 257 -7.20 -2.09 19.42
N ARG A 258 -6.12 -2.89 19.56
CA ARG A 258 -5.16 -2.69 20.66
C ARG A 258 -4.43 -1.36 20.54
N ALA A 259 -4.01 -0.96 19.33
CA ALA A 259 -3.34 0.31 19.10
C ALA A 259 -4.24 1.50 19.42
N LEU A 260 -5.50 1.49 18.98
CA LEU A 260 -6.47 2.52 19.33
C LEU A 260 -6.69 2.60 20.85
N LYS A 261 -6.82 1.46 21.53
CA LYS A 261 -6.96 1.42 22.98
C LYS A 261 -5.72 1.94 23.71
N GLN A 262 -4.51 1.60 23.23
CA GLN A 262 -3.25 2.02 23.82
C GLN A 262 -3.02 3.53 23.67
N THR A 263 -3.36 4.09 22.51
CA THR A 263 -3.19 5.52 22.20
C THR A 263 -4.34 6.39 22.70
N GLY A 264 -5.49 5.80 22.98
CA GLY A 264 -6.73 6.54 23.29
C GLY A 264 -7.39 7.21 22.08
N MET A 265 -6.82 7.01 20.86
CA MET A 265 -7.36 7.58 19.62
C MET A 265 -8.62 6.84 19.17
N LYS A 266 -9.49 7.53 18.41
CA LYS A 266 -10.74 7.01 17.89
C LYS A 266 -10.79 6.91 16.37
N THR A 267 -9.74 7.34 15.70
CA THR A 267 -9.63 7.35 14.25
C THR A 267 -8.55 6.35 13.82
N LEU A 268 -8.93 5.42 12.96
CA LEU A 268 -8.03 4.49 12.28
C LEU A 268 -7.98 4.84 10.78
N VAL A 269 -6.79 4.96 10.25
CA VAL A 269 -6.53 5.07 8.81
C VAL A 269 -5.94 3.74 8.31
N ILE A 270 -6.41 3.24 7.18
CA ILE A 270 -5.81 2.06 6.54
C ILE A 270 -5.23 2.49 5.19
N ALA A 271 -3.94 2.18 4.97
CA ALA A 271 -3.22 2.57 3.78
C ALA A 271 -2.34 1.42 3.23
N GLY A 272 -1.94 1.54 1.97
CA GLY A 272 -1.18 0.51 1.24
C GLY A 272 -2.09 -0.49 0.50
N GLY A 273 -1.53 -1.28 -0.42
CA GLY A 273 -2.30 -2.11 -1.37
C GLY A 273 -3.25 -3.12 -0.71
N VAL A 274 -2.89 -3.70 0.44
CA VAL A 274 -3.79 -4.63 1.17
C VAL A 274 -4.99 -3.91 1.79
N SER A 275 -4.97 -2.58 1.91
CA SER A 275 -6.13 -1.78 2.34
C SER A 275 -7.33 -1.91 1.39
N ALA A 276 -7.11 -2.35 0.15
CA ALA A 276 -8.16 -2.65 -0.82
C ALA A 276 -8.95 -3.94 -0.51
N ASN A 277 -8.46 -4.79 0.41
CA ASN A 277 -9.10 -6.05 0.75
C ASN A 277 -10.48 -5.82 1.42
N SER A 278 -11.55 -6.26 0.76
CA SER A 278 -12.93 -6.06 1.21
C SER A 278 -13.24 -6.69 2.56
N ARG A 279 -12.64 -7.87 2.84
CA ARG A 279 -12.83 -8.57 4.11
C ARG A 279 -12.22 -7.80 5.28
N LEU A 280 -11.03 -7.21 5.07
CA LEU A 280 -10.36 -6.38 6.06
C LEU A 280 -11.21 -5.12 6.37
N ARG A 281 -11.64 -4.41 5.33
CA ARG A 281 -12.50 -3.21 5.49
C ARG A 281 -13.75 -3.53 6.29
N HIS A 282 -14.51 -4.54 5.85
CA HIS A 282 -15.75 -4.94 6.52
C HIS A 282 -15.53 -5.29 8.00
N LYS A 283 -14.51 -6.09 8.31
CA LYS A 283 -14.25 -6.48 9.71
C LYS A 283 -13.82 -5.33 10.59
N LEU A 284 -13.02 -4.40 10.06
CA LEU A 284 -12.64 -3.19 10.79
C LEU A 284 -13.85 -2.29 11.04
N GLU A 285 -14.68 -2.02 10.04
CA GLU A 285 -15.91 -1.23 10.19
C GLU A 285 -16.81 -1.80 11.28
N VAL A 286 -17.09 -3.10 11.24
CA VAL A 286 -17.94 -3.77 12.24
C VAL A 286 -17.31 -3.76 13.63
N ALA A 287 -16.01 -3.95 13.75
CA ALA A 287 -15.31 -4.00 15.04
C ALA A 287 -15.22 -2.61 15.68
N LEU A 288 -14.87 -1.58 14.89
CA LEU A 288 -14.63 -0.23 15.38
C LEU A 288 -15.93 0.52 15.68
N ALA A 289 -17.00 0.29 14.91
CA ALA A 289 -18.31 0.86 15.20
C ALA A 289 -18.80 0.49 16.62
N LYS A 290 -18.53 -0.73 17.08
CA LYS A 290 -18.86 -1.18 18.44
C LYS A 290 -18.07 -0.46 19.54
N GLU A 291 -16.92 0.12 19.20
CA GLU A 291 -16.02 0.82 20.12
C GLU A 291 -16.12 2.34 20.00
N GLY A 292 -17.03 2.82 19.15
CA GLY A 292 -17.19 4.26 18.88
C GLY A 292 -15.94 4.87 18.25
N ALA A 293 -15.28 4.10 17.38
CA ALA A 293 -14.14 4.55 16.57
C ALA A 293 -14.50 4.49 15.08
N GLU A 294 -13.83 5.32 14.29
CA GLU A 294 -14.06 5.45 12.86
C GLU A 294 -12.87 4.92 12.08
N VAL A 295 -13.13 4.39 10.87
CA VAL A 295 -12.10 3.93 9.94
C VAL A 295 -12.15 4.71 8.65
N PHE A 296 -10.97 5.14 8.19
CA PHE A 296 -10.77 5.85 6.93
C PHE A 296 -9.81 5.06 6.02
N TYR A 297 -10.07 5.09 4.74
CA TYR A 297 -9.20 4.51 3.71
C TYR A 297 -9.30 5.33 2.43
N ALA A 298 -8.25 5.34 1.66
CA ALA A 298 -8.28 5.94 0.34
C ALA A 298 -9.19 5.12 -0.61
N ARG A 299 -9.75 5.79 -1.62
CA ARG A 299 -10.42 5.12 -2.73
C ARG A 299 -9.44 4.17 -3.43
N HIS A 300 -9.96 3.17 -4.16
CA HIS A 300 -9.15 2.09 -4.71
C HIS A 300 -7.95 2.56 -5.54
N GLU A 301 -8.11 3.63 -6.31
CA GLU A 301 -7.04 4.19 -7.15
C GLU A 301 -5.85 4.77 -6.38
N PHE A 302 -6.03 5.11 -5.10
CA PHE A 302 -4.98 5.64 -4.21
C PHE A 302 -4.50 4.64 -3.15
N CYS A 303 -5.00 3.41 -3.17
CA CYS A 303 -4.54 2.37 -2.24
C CYS A 303 -3.14 1.82 -2.60
N THR A 304 -2.83 1.75 -3.90
CA THR A 304 -1.53 1.32 -4.42
C THR A 304 -0.62 2.52 -4.68
N ASP A 305 0.61 2.25 -5.11
CA ASP A 305 1.60 3.27 -5.44
C ASP A 305 1.06 4.23 -6.50
N ASN A 306 1.12 5.54 -6.23
CA ASN A 306 0.58 6.55 -7.13
C ASN A 306 1.24 7.92 -6.92
N GLY A 307 1.21 8.77 -7.94
CA GLY A 307 1.78 10.11 -7.89
C GLY A 307 1.02 11.09 -6.99
N ALA A 308 -0.30 10.89 -6.79
CA ALA A 308 -1.12 11.82 -6.02
C ALA A 308 -0.75 11.86 -4.54
N MET A 309 -0.43 10.71 -3.92
CA MET A 309 0.02 10.63 -2.54
C MET A 309 1.34 11.39 -2.33
N ILE A 310 2.24 11.34 -3.31
CA ILE A 310 3.54 12.03 -3.26
C ILE A 310 3.36 13.52 -3.52
N ALA A 311 2.48 13.91 -4.46
CA ALA A 311 2.16 15.32 -4.71
C ALA A 311 1.54 15.98 -3.49
N TYR A 312 0.60 15.31 -2.83
CA TYR A 312 -0.03 15.81 -1.61
C TYR A 312 0.99 15.98 -0.47
N ALA A 313 1.71 14.91 -0.12
CA ALA A 313 2.71 14.95 0.95
C ALA A 313 3.77 16.02 0.69
N GLY A 314 4.28 16.10 -0.53
CA GLY A 314 5.23 17.09 -0.95
C GLY A 314 4.69 18.51 -0.87
N CYS A 315 3.46 18.75 -1.31
CA CYS A 315 2.81 20.06 -1.22
C CYS A 315 2.70 20.54 0.25
N GLN A 316 2.26 19.67 1.15
CA GLN A 316 2.14 19.98 2.56
C GLN A 316 3.50 20.28 3.22
N ARG A 317 4.51 19.49 2.87
CA ARG A 317 5.87 19.68 3.39
C ARG A 317 6.53 20.96 2.86
N LEU A 318 6.40 21.24 1.56
CA LEU A 318 6.93 22.46 0.94
C LEU A 318 6.24 23.73 1.46
N ALA A 319 4.96 23.65 1.80
CA ALA A 319 4.22 24.77 2.38
C ALA A 319 4.61 25.05 3.86
N ALA A 320 5.09 24.03 4.56
CA ALA A 320 5.52 24.17 5.95
C ALA A 320 6.97 24.70 6.10
N GLY A 321 7.80 24.70 5.06
CA GLY A 321 9.17 25.19 4.99
C GLY A 321 10.18 24.10 5.23
#